data_54593fe23d6f62807f4302a44d3f045a
#
_entry.id   54593fe23d6f62807f4302a44d3f045a
#
_cell.length_a   1.000
_cell.length_b   1.000
_cell.length_c   1.000
_cell.angle_alpha   90.00
_cell.angle_beta   90.00
_cell.angle_gamma   90.00
#
_symmetry.space_group_name_H-M   'P 1'
#
loop_
_entity.id
_entity.type
_entity.pdbx_description
1 polymer ?
#
loop_
_entity_poly.entity_id
_entity_poly.type
_entity_poly.pdbx_seq_one_letter_code
_entity_poly.pdbx_strand_id
1 'polypeptide(L)'
;MSSGWGLLVFDTRFSRRTFLTALGALAVTPAPVHAAPRSPALRSTGRRVAVLGGGVAGLTAAHELIERGFEVTVFEPTALGGKARSIPSPGTAAGGRADLPGEHGFRFFPGFYQHIPDTMGRIPFPGNPNGVFDNLVAGAAFRMAIPGGPDLVAPASIAPLPHGALDPASLQDSLAAAFSLGGAIPPHELAVFTRKLVMFLTSSLERRNGQWEHRTWSQTLEADGKSAAYRNILVSALTRQLVAARPTVASTRTIGIMGQAFVWNAMGTVPAYGHLDRVLAGPTDEAWIAPWAAHLRDLGVVFEMGWAAEGLDIASGSITGVRLVDGNGTRSVAEADWYVAAMPVERATPLWSPQILAADPRLEGMRNLHTDWMVGIQYFLRRPTPIAAGHVAYLGSPWALTSISQGQFWRGDFATRYGDGSAHDCLSVDISDWDTPGILHGKTAKECTAEEIARETWAQMSACLDDTGTGVLDADDIVSWFLDPGIRWDPAQGRNTNATPLLVNTAGSLSDRPDARTAIPNLFLAGDYVRTDIDLATMESAGESARAAVTALLEAADSPAAPPALYRLYEPAELEPARRIDADRYRAGLPHLLDV
;
A
#
# COMPACT_ATOMS: atom_id res chain seq x y z
N MET A 1 -8.21 58.48 29.66
CA MET A 1 -8.14 58.18 28.24
C MET A 1 -8.09 56.69 28.12
N SER A 2 -9.26 56.11 27.92
CA SER A 2 -9.50 54.67 27.89
C SER A 2 -9.63 54.22 26.44
N SER A 3 -8.80 53.30 25.99
CA SER A 3 -8.95 52.64 24.71
C SER A 3 -9.55 51.23 24.94
N GLY A 4 -10.80 51.08 24.55
CA GLY A 4 -11.52 49.82 24.61
C GLY A 4 -11.12 48.89 23.48
N TRP A 5 -10.96 47.64 23.77
CA TRP A 5 -10.89 46.52 22.84
C TRP A 5 -12.27 45.90 22.74
N GLY A 6 -12.88 46.05 21.54
CA GLY A 6 -14.15 45.40 21.24
C GLY A 6 -13.96 43.92 20.91
N LEU A 7 -14.58 43.06 21.71
CA LEU A 7 -14.76 41.64 21.35
C LEU A 7 -15.74 41.51 20.18
N LEU A 8 -15.28 41.04 19.05
CA LEU A 8 -16.14 40.57 17.97
C LEU A 8 -16.52 39.10 18.30
N VAL A 9 -17.74 38.93 18.75
CA VAL A 9 -18.39 37.61 18.87
C VAL A 9 -18.83 37.19 17.49
N PHE A 10 -18.19 36.19 16.92
CA PHE A 10 -18.69 35.52 15.71
C PHE A 10 -19.82 34.57 16.06
N ASP A 11 -21.02 34.87 15.54
CA ASP A 11 -22.23 34.04 15.65
C ASP A 11 -22.07 32.78 14.78
N THR A 12 -21.85 31.62 15.43
CA THR A 12 -21.68 30.32 14.77
C THR A 12 -23.03 29.67 14.48
N ARG A 13 -23.79 30.21 13.51
CA ARG A 13 -24.92 29.52 12.89
C ARG A 13 -24.67 29.24 11.41
N PHE A 14 -23.75 28.32 11.11
CA PHE A 14 -23.73 27.69 9.80
C PHE A 14 -24.68 26.50 9.79
N SER A 15 -25.78 26.63 9.03
CA SER A 15 -26.76 25.57 8.90
C SER A 15 -26.20 24.46 7.97
N ARG A 16 -26.57 23.20 8.25
CA ARG A 16 -26.25 22.01 7.42
C ARG A 16 -26.57 22.17 5.93
N ARG A 17 -27.47 23.07 5.55
CA ARG A 17 -27.84 23.34 4.14
C ARG A 17 -26.78 24.13 3.38
N THR A 18 -26.02 25.00 4.00
CA THR A 18 -25.02 25.83 3.32
C THR A 18 -23.77 25.02 2.96
N PHE A 19 -23.43 23.98 3.72
CA PHE A 19 -22.32 23.10 3.41
C PHE A 19 -22.58 22.17 2.21
N LEU A 20 -23.84 21.75 2.02
CA LEU A 20 -24.24 20.87 0.91
C LEU A 20 -24.43 21.60 -0.43
N THR A 21 -24.61 22.92 -0.44
CA THR A 21 -24.81 23.69 -1.67
C THR A 21 -23.52 24.19 -2.31
N ALA A 22 -22.40 24.20 -1.61
CA ALA A 22 -21.07 24.55 -2.14
C ALA A 22 -20.37 23.37 -2.85
N LEU A 23 -20.91 22.14 -2.75
CA LEU A 23 -20.40 20.91 -3.36
C LEU A 23 -20.99 20.61 -4.75
N GLY A 24 -21.76 21.54 -5.33
CA GLY A 24 -22.34 21.40 -6.67
C GLY A 24 -21.39 21.88 -7.76
N ALA A 25 -20.87 20.94 -8.53
CA ALA A 25 -20.39 21.07 -9.90
C ALA A 25 -19.10 21.87 -10.15
N LEU A 26 -17.96 21.24 -9.97
CA LEU A 26 -16.85 21.30 -10.92
C LEU A 26 -16.36 19.88 -11.14
N ALA A 27 -16.91 19.20 -12.16
CA ALA A 27 -16.30 18.02 -12.74
C ALA A 27 -14.97 18.48 -13.37
N VAL A 28 -13.89 18.41 -12.58
CA VAL A 28 -12.53 18.49 -13.13
C VAL A 28 -12.33 17.16 -13.84
N THR A 29 -12.45 17.18 -15.17
CA THR A 29 -11.95 16.07 -15.98
C THR A 29 -10.46 15.93 -15.67
N PRO A 30 -9.99 14.76 -15.21
CA PRO A 30 -8.58 14.55 -15.00
C PRO A 30 -7.86 14.82 -16.32
N ALA A 31 -6.78 15.60 -16.27
CA ALA A 31 -5.91 15.75 -17.42
C ALA A 31 -5.45 14.35 -17.82
N PRO A 32 -5.49 13.98 -19.11
CA PRO A 32 -5.06 12.65 -19.53
C PRO A 32 -3.61 12.45 -19.08
N VAL A 33 -3.37 11.40 -18.31
CA VAL A 33 -2.02 10.89 -18.10
C VAL A 33 -1.56 10.49 -19.50
N HIS A 34 -0.74 11.34 -20.11
CA HIS A 34 -0.16 11.02 -21.40
C HIS A 34 0.80 9.86 -21.11
N ALA A 35 0.40 8.64 -21.50
CA ALA A 35 1.31 7.53 -21.57
C ALA A 35 2.52 8.01 -22.39
N ALA A 36 3.72 7.87 -21.84
CA ALA A 36 4.93 8.20 -22.55
C ALA A 36 4.89 7.47 -23.92
N PRO A 37 5.30 8.11 -25.03
CA PRO A 37 5.22 7.49 -26.32
C PRO A 37 5.95 6.15 -26.26
N ARG A 38 5.30 5.08 -26.76
CA ARG A 38 5.88 3.74 -26.85
C ARG A 38 7.22 3.84 -27.55
N SER A 39 8.31 3.69 -26.84
CA SER A 39 9.61 3.48 -27.45
C SER A 39 9.54 2.15 -28.21
N PRO A 40 9.90 2.10 -29.50
CA PRO A 40 10.00 0.82 -30.20
C PRO A 40 10.97 -0.06 -29.42
N ALA A 41 10.58 -1.32 -29.15
CA ALA A 41 11.45 -2.27 -28.47
C ALA A 41 12.81 -2.28 -29.15
N LEU A 42 13.85 -2.01 -28.37
CA LEU A 42 15.22 -2.09 -28.87
C LEU A 42 15.48 -3.53 -29.29
N ARG A 43 16.25 -3.74 -30.38
CA ARG A 43 16.66 -5.09 -30.76
C ARG A 43 17.42 -5.73 -29.59
N SER A 44 17.18 -7.05 -29.36
CA SER A 44 17.90 -7.81 -28.33
C SER A 44 19.41 -7.50 -28.37
N THR A 45 19.96 -7.21 -27.21
CA THR A 45 21.39 -6.92 -27.04
C THR A 45 22.21 -8.19 -26.79
N GLY A 46 21.55 -9.36 -26.64
CA GLY A 46 22.16 -10.60 -26.16
C GLY A 46 22.55 -10.55 -24.67
N ARG A 47 22.07 -9.53 -23.94
CA ARG A 47 22.36 -9.32 -22.51
C ARG A 47 21.25 -9.95 -21.68
N ARG A 48 21.58 -10.98 -20.91
CA ARG A 48 20.62 -11.81 -20.16
C ARG A 48 20.46 -11.34 -18.73
N VAL A 49 19.22 -11.20 -18.29
CA VAL A 49 18.87 -10.86 -16.90
C VAL A 49 17.98 -11.94 -16.29
N ALA A 50 18.39 -12.46 -15.15
CA ALA A 50 17.57 -13.33 -14.30
C ALA A 50 16.85 -12.47 -13.23
N VAL A 51 15.52 -12.46 -13.27
CA VAL A 51 14.67 -11.81 -12.26
C VAL A 51 14.12 -12.88 -11.33
N LEU A 52 14.41 -12.77 -10.04
CA LEU A 52 14.06 -13.76 -9.03
C LEU A 52 12.83 -13.30 -8.25
N GLY A 53 11.66 -13.82 -8.62
CA GLY A 53 10.34 -13.46 -8.12
C GLY A 53 9.47 -12.77 -9.18
N GLY A 54 8.25 -13.26 -9.37
CA GLY A 54 7.24 -12.77 -10.32
C GLY A 54 6.17 -11.88 -9.69
N GLY A 55 6.46 -11.24 -8.54
CA GLY A 55 5.60 -10.23 -7.92
C GLY A 55 5.64 -8.89 -8.66
N VAL A 56 4.98 -7.86 -8.13
CA VAL A 56 4.92 -6.52 -8.75
C VAL A 56 6.30 -5.96 -9.05
N ALA A 57 7.27 -6.11 -8.13
CA ALA A 57 8.65 -5.67 -8.35
C ALA A 57 9.31 -6.39 -9.52
N GLY A 58 9.18 -7.74 -9.57
CA GLY A 58 9.78 -8.54 -10.65
C GLY A 58 9.13 -8.27 -12.01
N LEU A 59 7.81 -8.15 -12.06
CA LEU A 59 7.09 -7.79 -13.28
C LEU A 59 7.45 -6.38 -13.76
N THR A 60 7.62 -5.42 -12.84
CA THR A 60 8.08 -4.06 -13.18
C THR A 60 9.52 -4.10 -13.72
N ALA A 61 10.42 -4.81 -13.05
CA ALA A 61 11.81 -4.94 -13.52
C ALA A 61 11.86 -5.59 -14.91
N ALA A 62 11.10 -6.67 -15.12
CA ALA A 62 11.02 -7.35 -16.40
C ALA A 62 10.47 -6.43 -17.52
N HIS A 63 9.41 -5.64 -17.22
CA HIS A 63 8.83 -4.68 -18.15
C HIS A 63 9.84 -3.61 -18.56
N GLU A 64 10.49 -2.99 -17.59
CA GLU A 64 11.46 -1.93 -17.85
C GLU A 64 12.71 -2.45 -18.60
N LEU A 65 13.15 -3.68 -18.31
CA LEU A 65 14.31 -4.29 -18.96
C LEU A 65 14.03 -4.73 -20.39
N ILE A 66 12.88 -5.40 -20.63
CA ILE A 66 12.54 -5.90 -21.99
C ILE A 66 12.35 -4.74 -22.98
N GLU A 67 11.71 -3.65 -22.56
CA GLU A 67 11.58 -2.44 -23.38
C GLU A 67 12.94 -1.80 -23.73
N ARG A 68 13.98 -2.10 -22.95
CA ARG A 68 15.37 -1.59 -23.13
C ARG A 68 16.30 -2.60 -23.82
N GLY A 69 15.72 -3.68 -24.37
CA GLY A 69 16.42 -4.62 -25.21
C GLY A 69 17.20 -5.70 -24.49
N PHE A 70 16.96 -5.93 -23.21
CA PHE A 70 17.53 -7.06 -22.47
C PHE A 70 16.73 -8.33 -22.73
N GLU A 71 17.38 -9.48 -22.65
CA GLU A 71 16.73 -10.79 -22.61
C GLU A 71 16.40 -11.12 -21.15
N VAL A 72 15.12 -11.25 -20.84
CA VAL A 72 14.66 -11.36 -19.44
C VAL A 72 14.02 -12.71 -19.20
N THR A 73 14.50 -13.41 -18.17
CA THR A 73 13.87 -14.61 -17.62
C THR A 73 13.44 -14.34 -16.16
N VAL A 74 12.16 -14.54 -15.87
CA VAL A 74 11.58 -14.41 -14.53
C VAL A 74 11.38 -15.79 -13.95
N PHE A 75 11.94 -16.07 -12.76
CA PHE A 75 11.75 -17.31 -12.01
C PHE A 75 10.73 -17.07 -10.89
N GLU A 76 9.63 -17.83 -10.90
CA GLU A 76 8.55 -17.67 -9.92
C GLU A 76 8.07 -19.04 -9.43
N PRO A 77 8.10 -19.30 -8.10
CA PRO A 77 7.75 -20.61 -7.56
C PRO A 77 6.27 -20.95 -7.64
N THR A 78 5.36 -19.98 -7.65
CA THR A 78 3.92 -20.23 -7.50
C THR A 78 3.08 -19.61 -8.61
N ALA A 79 2.83 -18.31 -8.55
CA ALA A 79 2.01 -17.59 -9.51
C ALA A 79 2.45 -16.13 -9.62
N LEU A 80 2.30 -15.56 -10.81
CA LEU A 80 2.64 -14.15 -11.06
C LEU A 80 1.75 -13.20 -10.24
N GLY A 81 2.27 -12.02 -9.95
CA GLY A 81 1.61 -10.99 -9.15
C GLY A 81 1.99 -11.02 -7.65
N GLY A 82 2.57 -12.13 -7.15
CA GLY A 82 3.01 -12.24 -5.76
C GLY A 82 1.87 -12.00 -4.77
N LYS A 83 2.07 -11.10 -3.80
CA LYS A 83 1.04 -10.71 -2.82
C LYS A 83 -0.08 -9.84 -3.42
N ALA A 84 0.05 -9.40 -4.69
CA ALA A 84 -0.95 -8.60 -5.39
C ALA A 84 -1.81 -9.40 -6.38
N ARG A 85 -1.80 -10.74 -6.33
CA ARG A 85 -2.58 -11.59 -7.24
C ARG A 85 -3.97 -11.91 -6.70
N SER A 86 -4.88 -12.32 -7.60
CA SER A 86 -6.06 -13.08 -7.22
C SER A 86 -5.68 -14.54 -6.93
N ILE A 87 -6.42 -15.19 -6.06
CA ILE A 87 -6.27 -16.60 -5.68
C ILE A 87 -7.64 -17.26 -5.84
N PRO A 88 -7.95 -17.90 -6.98
CA PRO A 88 -9.24 -18.54 -7.17
C PRO A 88 -9.56 -19.53 -6.05
N SER A 89 -10.81 -19.55 -5.56
CA SER A 89 -11.29 -20.49 -4.57
C SER A 89 -11.59 -21.84 -5.23
N PRO A 90 -10.77 -22.89 -5.07
CA PRO A 90 -10.85 -24.07 -5.91
C PRO A 90 -12.18 -24.83 -5.73
N GLY A 91 -12.76 -25.32 -6.85
CA GLY A 91 -13.95 -26.16 -6.84
C GLY A 91 -15.27 -25.40 -6.63
N THR A 92 -15.26 -24.09 -6.68
CA THR A 92 -16.47 -23.26 -6.60
C THR A 92 -17.11 -23.02 -7.96
N ALA A 93 -16.39 -23.25 -9.06
CA ALA A 93 -16.89 -23.08 -10.41
C ALA A 93 -18.00 -24.07 -10.77
N ALA A 94 -19.09 -23.59 -11.39
CA ALA A 94 -20.14 -24.43 -11.95
C ALA A 94 -20.77 -23.79 -13.20
N GLY A 95 -21.34 -24.59 -14.07
CA GLY A 95 -22.06 -24.10 -15.25
C GLY A 95 -21.21 -23.28 -16.24
N GLY A 96 -19.92 -23.58 -16.34
CA GLY A 96 -19.00 -22.90 -17.26
C GLY A 96 -18.46 -21.56 -16.73
N ARG A 97 -18.74 -21.22 -15.47
CA ARG A 97 -18.20 -20.02 -14.80
C ARG A 97 -16.79 -20.28 -14.25
N ALA A 98 -16.08 -19.21 -13.91
CA ALA A 98 -14.81 -19.29 -13.20
C ALA A 98 -15.02 -19.58 -11.70
N ASP A 99 -13.99 -20.04 -11.00
CA ASP A 99 -14.00 -20.11 -9.54
C ASP A 99 -14.24 -18.73 -8.92
N LEU A 100 -14.78 -18.69 -7.71
CA LEU A 100 -14.92 -17.46 -6.94
C LEU A 100 -13.55 -16.81 -6.73
N PRO A 101 -13.39 -15.50 -7.00
CA PRO A 101 -12.10 -14.82 -6.98
C PRO A 101 -11.72 -14.42 -5.54
N GLY A 102 -10.95 -15.27 -4.86
CA GLY A 102 -10.26 -14.89 -3.63
C GLY A 102 -9.03 -14.03 -3.91
N GLU A 103 -8.56 -13.31 -2.92
CA GLU A 103 -7.37 -12.47 -2.99
C GLU A 103 -6.61 -12.47 -1.66
N HIS A 104 -5.30 -12.14 -1.71
CA HIS A 104 -4.49 -11.94 -0.49
C HIS A 104 -5.04 -10.82 0.41
N GLY A 105 -5.68 -9.83 -0.18
CA GLY A 105 -6.34 -8.66 0.39
C GLY A 105 -6.87 -7.80 -0.76
N PHE A 106 -7.69 -6.80 -0.51
CA PHE A 106 -8.15 -5.90 -1.55
C PHE A 106 -7.04 -4.99 -2.07
N ARG A 107 -7.24 -4.39 -3.25
CA ARG A 107 -6.28 -3.47 -3.86
C ARG A 107 -6.74 -2.04 -3.68
N PHE A 108 -5.87 -1.23 -3.07
CA PHE A 108 -6.03 0.21 -2.90
C PHE A 108 -4.92 0.94 -3.68
N PHE A 109 -5.31 1.84 -4.56
CA PHE A 109 -4.40 2.67 -5.36
C PHE A 109 -4.63 4.13 -5.03
N PRO A 110 -4.02 4.65 -3.96
CA PRO A 110 -4.10 6.07 -3.62
C PRO A 110 -3.70 6.94 -4.80
N GLY A 111 -4.26 8.14 -4.89
CA GLY A 111 -3.98 9.03 -6.01
C GLY A 111 -2.51 9.39 -6.17
N PHE A 112 -1.75 9.42 -5.09
CA PHE A 112 -0.30 9.72 -5.12
C PHE A 112 0.58 8.58 -5.67
N TYR A 113 0.03 7.39 -5.95
CA TYR A 113 0.74 6.36 -6.70
C TYR A 113 0.97 6.82 -8.13
N GLN A 114 2.22 6.78 -8.61
CA GLN A 114 2.63 7.25 -9.94
C GLN A 114 3.33 6.15 -10.75
N HIS A 115 4.22 5.36 -10.14
CA HIS A 115 4.99 4.32 -10.83
C HIS A 115 4.09 3.18 -11.34
N ILE A 116 3.17 2.72 -10.50
CA ILE A 116 2.25 1.65 -10.90
C ILE A 116 1.23 2.13 -11.93
N PRO A 117 0.54 3.27 -11.78
CA PRO A 117 -0.34 3.81 -12.81
C PRO A 117 0.36 4.06 -14.15
N ASP A 118 1.60 4.56 -14.15
CA ASP A 118 2.40 4.73 -15.37
C ASP A 118 2.67 3.37 -16.05
N THR A 119 3.04 2.35 -15.28
CA THR A 119 3.22 0.99 -15.81
C THR A 119 1.91 0.44 -16.37
N MET A 120 0.79 0.60 -15.64
CA MET A 120 -0.54 0.17 -16.09
C MET A 120 -0.95 0.81 -17.41
N GLY A 121 -0.60 2.09 -17.62
CA GLY A 121 -0.89 2.81 -18.88
C GLY A 121 -0.17 2.24 -20.09
N ARG A 122 0.91 1.50 -19.90
CA ARG A 122 1.69 0.87 -20.97
C ARG A 122 1.25 -0.57 -21.30
N ILE A 123 0.42 -1.19 -20.46
CA ILE A 123 -0.09 -2.55 -20.64
C ILE A 123 -1.37 -2.50 -21.49
N PRO A 124 -1.41 -3.07 -22.70
CA PRO A 124 -2.62 -3.08 -23.52
C PRO A 124 -3.78 -3.82 -22.83
N PHE A 125 -4.98 -3.27 -22.98
CA PHE A 125 -6.19 -3.92 -22.49
C PHE A 125 -7.34 -3.70 -23.49
N PRO A 126 -8.09 -4.74 -23.87
CA PRO A 126 -9.17 -4.62 -24.85
C PRO A 126 -10.24 -3.60 -24.43
N GLY A 127 -10.52 -2.65 -25.32
CA GLY A 127 -11.54 -1.61 -25.09
C GLY A 127 -11.10 -0.42 -24.23
N ASN A 128 -9.87 -0.44 -23.70
CA ASN A 128 -9.32 0.63 -22.86
C ASN A 128 -8.26 1.44 -23.64
N PRO A 129 -8.50 2.72 -23.94
CA PRO A 129 -7.53 3.54 -24.69
C PRO A 129 -6.22 3.79 -23.92
N ASN A 130 -6.25 3.81 -22.58
CA ASN A 130 -5.07 3.95 -21.74
C ASN A 130 -4.63 2.62 -21.12
N GLY A 131 -4.93 1.49 -21.77
CA GLY A 131 -4.54 0.17 -21.30
C GLY A 131 -5.16 -0.23 -19.97
N VAL A 132 -4.42 -0.98 -19.18
CA VAL A 132 -4.84 -1.46 -17.84
C VAL A 132 -5.16 -0.30 -16.88
N PHE A 133 -4.57 0.88 -17.08
CA PHE A 133 -4.87 2.07 -16.26
C PHE A 133 -6.38 2.39 -16.21
N ASP A 134 -7.10 2.21 -17.29
CA ASP A 134 -8.56 2.47 -17.33
C ASP A 134 -9.39 1.43 -16.54
N ASN A 135 -8.75 0.41 -15.97
CA ASN A 135 -9.38 -0.48 -15.01
C ASN A 135 -9.32 0.07 -13.57
N LEU A 136 -8.67 1.20 -13.34
CA LEU A 136 -8.75 1.91 -12.05
C LEU A 136 -10.03 2.72 -11.99
N VAL A 137 -10.88 2.41 -11.01
CA VAL A 137 -12.16 3.08 -10.76
C VAL A 137 -12.05 3.89 -9.48
N ALA A 138 -12.57 5.12 -9.49
CA ALA A 138 -12.58 5.97 -8.31
C ALA A 138 -13.63 5.53 -7.29
N GLY A 139 -13.24 5.39 -6.03
CA GLY A 139 -14.16 5.39 -4.90
C GLY A 139 -14.67 6.81 -4.65
N ALA A 140 -15.94 6.95 -4.30
CA ALA A 140 -16.55 8.27 -4.09
C ALA A 140 -16.46 8.74 -2.63
N ALA A 141 -16.38 7.83 -1.67
CA ALA A 141 -16.36 8.17 -0.25
C ALA A 141 -15.67 7.09 0.60
N PHE A 142 -15.03 7.54 1.69
CA PHE A 142 -14.59 6.67 2.79
C PHE A 142 -15.65 6.65 3.89
N ARG A 143 -15.87 5.49 4.50
CA ARG A 143 -16.68 5.36 5.71
C ARG A 143 -15.80 4.93 6.88
N MET A 144 -15.94 5.61 8.01
CA MET A 144 -15.37 5.22 9.29
C MET A 144 -16.52 4.77 10.18
N ALA A 145 -16.67 3.47 10.36
CA ALA A 145 -17.66 2.86 11.23
C ALA A 145 -17.18 2.98 12.68
N ILE A 146 -17.96 3.67 13.52
CA ILE A 146 -17.59 4.01 14.91
C ILE A 146 -18.55 3.30 15.87
N PRO A 147 -18.10 2.30 16.62
CA PRO A 147 -18.96 1.60 17.57
C PRO A 147 -19.60 2.55 18.60
N GLY A 148 -20.92 2.49 18.75
CA GLY A 148 -21.67 3.30 19.72
C GLY A 148 -21.79 4.78 19.37
N GLY A 149 -21.51 5.18 18.14
CA GLY A 149 -21.58 6.55 17.66
C GLY A 149 -21.97 6.66 16.17
N PRO A 150 -22.27 7.86 15.69
CA PRO A 150 -22.56 8.05 14.28
C PRO A 150 -21.32 7.79 13.43
N ASP A 151 -21.50 7.04 12.35
CA ASP A 151 -20.44 6.84 11.36
C ASP A 151 -20.05 8.14 10.68
N LEU A 152 -18.78 8.24 10.35
CA LEU A 152 -18.24 9.34 9.57
C LEU A 152 -18.10 8.91 8.10
N VAL A 153 -18.77 9.63 7.21
CA VAL A 153 -18.64 9.44 5.77
C VAL A 153 -17.97 10.69 5.19
N ALA A 154 -16.75 10.52 4.69
CA ALA A 154 -15.99 11.60 4.07
C ALA A 154 -15.92 11.38 2.55
N PRO A 155 -16.08 12.41 1.72
CA PRO A 155 -15.85 12.30 0.29
C PRO A 155 -14.39 11.90 0.02
N ALA A 156 -14.16 11.05 -0.96
CA ALA A 156 -12.81 10.67 -1.40
C ALA A 156 -12.13 11.75 -2.26
N SER A 157 -12.78 12.88 -2.48
CA SER A 157 -12.21 14.08 -3.07
C SER A 157 -12.42 15.25 -2.12
N ILE A 158 -11.35 15.98 -1.82
CA ILE A 158 -11.41 17.22 -1.04
C ILE A 158 -11.26 18.38 -2.02
N ALA A 159 -12.03 19.45 -1.81
CA ALA A 159 -11.91 20.65 -2.63
C ALA A 159 -10.48 21.24 -2.50
N PRO A 160 -9.87 21.70 -3.60
CA PRO A 160 -8.56 22.31 -3.56
C PRO A 160 -8.54 23.46 -2.56
N LEU A 161 -7.45 23.57 -1.78
CA LEU A 161 -7.23 24.76 -0.96
C LEU A 161 -7.12 26.01 -1.84
N PRO A 162 -7.58 27.17 -1.36
CA PRO A 162 -7.31 28.43 -2.04
C PRO A 162 -5.82 28.62 -2.24
N HIS A 163 -5.41 29.03 -3.44
CA HIS A 163 -4.02 29.35 -3.73
C HIS A 163 -3.52 30.42 -2.72
N GLY A 164 -2.39 30.16 -2.08
CA GLY A 164 -1.76 31.04 -1.10
C GLY A 164 -1.90 30.62 0.37
N ALA A 165 -2.60 29.53 0.69
CA ALA A 165 -2.88 29.11 2.07
C ALA A 165 -1.87 28.07 2.62
N LEU A 166 -0.64 28.00 2.11
CA LEU A 166 0.36 27.00 2.54
C LEU A 166 1.40 27.55 3.54
N ASP A 167 1.13 28.69 4.21
CA ASP A 167 1.92 29.02 5.40
C ASP A 167 1.55 28.06 6.57
N PRO A 168 2.47 27.80 7.50
CA PRO A 168 2.25 26.78 8.53
C PRO A 168 1.02 27.01 9.42
N ALA A 169 0.61 28.25 9.67
CA ALA A 169 -0.56 28.56 10.50
C ALA A 169 -1.87 28.28 9.74
N SER A 170 -2.00 28.80 8.52
CA SER A 170 -3.15 28.53 7.65
C SER A 170 -3.30 27.04 7.32
N LEU A 171 -2.18 26.35 7.16
CA LEU A 171 -2.16 24.89 6.96
C LEU A 171 -2.68 24.17 8.20
N GLN A 172 -2.26 24.57 9.40
CA GLN A 172 -2.75 23.99 10.66
C GLN A 172 -4.26 24.17 10.81
N ASP A 173 -4.80 25.35 10.52
CA ASP A 173 -6.24 25.63 10.59
C ASP A 173 -7.03 24.80 9.57
N SER A 174 -6.51 24.66 8.36
CA SER A 174 -7.13 23.84 7.30
C SER A 174 -7.18 22.37 7.68
N LEU A 175 -6.08 21.84 8.26
CA LEU A 175 -6.03 20.47 8.75
C LEU A 175 -6.94 20.28 9.97
N ALA A 176 -7.02 21.25 10.88
CA ALA A 176 -7.94 21.20 12.00
C ALA A 176 -9.41 21.15 11.54
N ALA A 177 -9.77 21.93 10.52
CA ALA A 177 -11.09 21.87 9.90
C ALA A 177 -11.36 20.50 9.25
N ALA A 178 -10.40 19.97 8.49
CA ALA A 178 -10.53 18.67 7.81
C ALA A 178 -10.64 17.50 8.82
N PHE A 179 -9.89 17.53 9.90
CA PHE A 179 -9.87 16.45 10.90
C PHE A 179 -10.83 16.69 12.08
N SER A 180 -11.67 17.74 12.05
CA SER A 180 -12.64 18.02 13.13
C SER A 180 -13.71 16.93 13.30
N LEU A 181 -14.00 16.20 12.23
CA LEU A 181 -14.84 14.98 12.20
C LEU A 181 -16.12 15.15 13.02
N GLY A 182 -16.80 16.29 12.85
CA GLY A 182 -18.06 16.56 13.56
C GLY A 182 -17.96 16.69 15.09
N GLY A 183 -16.75 16.92 15.63
CA GLY A 183 -16.53 17.09 17.06
C GLY A 183 -16.24 15.79 17.83
N ALA A 184 -15.99 14.68 17.13
CA ALA A 184 -15.65 13.40 17.76
C ALA A 184 -14.33 13.45 18.56
N ILE A 185 -13.42 14.38 18.22
CA ILE A 185 -12.13 14.54 18.86
C ILE A 185 -12.14 15.83 19.72
N PRO A 186 -11.66 15.79 20.96
CA PRO A 186 -11.54 16.98 21.79
C PRO A 186 -10.69 18.06 21.10
N PRO A 187 -11.12 19.34 21.08
CA PRO A 187 -10.43 20.41 20.32
C PRO A 187 -8.96 20.59 20.70
N HIS A 188 -8.61 20.44 21.98
CA HIS A 188 -7.22 20.55 22.42
C HIS A 188 -6.34 19.39 21.93
N GLU A 189 -6.89 18.17 21.77
CA GLU A 189 -6.18 17.03 21.22
C GLU A 189 -6.03 17.16 19.70
N LEU A 190 -7.07 17.64 19.00
CA LEU A 190 -7.00 17.95 17.59
C LEU A 190 -5.92 19.00 17.30
N ALA A 191 -5.79 20.04 18.15
CA ALA A 191 -4.73 21.03 18.03
C ALA A 191 -3.32 20.42 18.20
N VAL A 192 -3.15 19.44 19.09
CA VAL A 192 -1.89 18.70 19.21
C VAL A 192 -1.59 17.92 17.93
N PHE A 193 -2.55 17.16 17.43
CA PHE A 193 -2.38 16.36 16.21
C PHE A 193 -1.99 17.23 15.01
N THR A 194 -2.75 18.29 14.73
CA THR A 194 -2.50 19.14 13.56
C THR A 194 -1.17 19.88 13.67
N ARG A 195 -0.78 20.33 14.87
CA ARG A 195 0.55 20.90 15.12
C ARG A 195 1.66 19.88 14.82
N LYS A 196 1.54 18.63 15.29
CA LYS A 196 2.53 17.58 15.03
C LYS A 196 2.58 17.21 13.54
N LEU A 197 1.45 17.24 12.84
CA LEU A 197 1.41 17.02 11.41
C LEU A 197 2.13 18.15 10.66
N VAL A 198 1.83 19.43 10.96
CA VAL A 198 2.53 20.58 10.36
C VAL A 198 4.01 20.55 10.71
N MET A 199 4.38 20.17 11.94
CA MET A 199 5.77 19.96 12.34
C MET A 199 6.46 18.97 11.39
N PHE A 200 5.85 17.83 11.09
CA PHE A 200 6.42 16.86 10.16
C PHE A 200 6.53 17.43 8.73
N LEU A 201 5.48 18.10 8.23
CA LEU A 201 5.44 18.69 6.89
C LEU A 201 6.51 19.77 6.67
N THR A 202 6.90 20.46 7.75
CA THR A 202 7.93 21.50 7.75
C THR A 202 9.29 21.04 8.25
N SER A 203 9.44 19.75 8.58
CA SER A 203 10.72 19.15 8.97
C SER A 203 11.63 18.93 7.77
N SER A 204 12.91 19.22 7.96
CA SER A 204 13.98 18.95 6.99
C SER A 204 14.19 17.44 6.79
N LEU A 205 14.79 17.08 5.65
CA LEU A 205 15.13 15.68 5.35
C LEU A 205 16.10 15.11 6.40
N GLU A 206 17.06 15.92 6.87
CA GLU A 206 18.02 15.53 7.90
C GLU A 206 17.32 15.17 9.21
N ARG A 207 16.31 15.98 9.64
CA ARG A 207 15.54 15.70 10.84
C ARG A 207 14.64 14.48 10.63
N ARG A 208 14.01 14.34 9.46
CA ARG A 208 13.17 13.17 9.16
C ARG A 208 13.98 11.88 9.26
N ASN A 209 15.18 11.86 8.68
CA ASN A 209 16.05 10.69 8.69
C ASN A 209 16.76 10.46 10.05
N GLY A 210 17.06 11.52 10.80
CA GLY A 210 17.78 11.44 12.06
C GLY A 210 16.87 11.33 13.27
N GLN A 211 15.90 12.25 13.44
CA GLN A 211 15.06 12.28 14.64
C GLN A 211 13.77 11.47 14.47
N TRP A 212 13.01 11.73 13.40
CA TRP A 212 11.69 11.11 13.23
C TRP A 212 11.79 9.64 12.84
N GLU A 213 12.85 9.23 12.21
CA GLU A 213 13.11 7.82 11.94
C GLU A 213 13.25 7.00 13.23
N HIS A 214 13.85 7.57 14.27
CA HIS A 214 14.09 6.88 15.55
C HIS A 214 13.00 7.09 16.60
N ARG A 215 11.88 7.74 16.23
CA ARG A 215 10.69 7.89 17.09
C ARG A 215 9.51 7.12 16.52
N THR A 216 8.76 6.48 17.41
CA THR A 216 7.52 5.84 16.98
C THR A 216 6.43 6.88 16.72
N TRP A 217 5.46 6.54 15.89
CA TRP A 217 4.32 7.40 15.59
C TRP A 217 3.54 7.78 16.86
N SER A 218 3.30 6.80 17.74
CA SER A 218 2.64 7.01 19.03
C SER A 218 3.39 8.03 19.92
N GLN A 219 4.72 7.92 20.00
CA GLN A 219 5.54 8.87 20.76
C GLN A 219 5.47 10.29 20.18
N THR A 220 5.53 10.41 18.87
CA THR A 220 5.48 11.73 18.19
C THR A 220 4.14 12.40 18.35
N LEU A 221 3.04 11.64 18.30
CA LEU A 221 1.69 12.15 18.50
C LEU A 221 1.29 12.25 19.99
N GLU A 222 2.17 11.92 20.91
CA GLU A 222 1.88 11.99 22.35
C GLU A 222 0.60 11.21 22.73
N ALA A 223 0.46 9.99 22.17
CA ALA A 223 -0.78 9.22 22.24
C ALA A 223 -1.15 8.78 23.66
N ASP A 224 -0.14 8.67 24.55
CA ASP A 224 -0.35 8.32 25.96
C ASP A 224 -1.15 9.41 26.67
N GLY A 225 -2.18 9.00 27.43
CA GLY A 225 -3.05 9.92 28.15
C GLY A 225 -4.09 10.67 27.30
N LYS A 226 -4.12 10.47 25.97
CA LYS A 226 -5.15 11.04 25.09
C LYS A 226 -6.44 10.21 25.11
N SER A 227 -7.52 10.81 24.63
CA SER A 227 -8.83 10.14 24.51
C SER A 227 -8.78 8.90 23.62
N ALA A 228 -9.74 8.00 23.79
CA ALA A 228 -9.91 6.85 22.90
C ALA A 228 -10.15 7.29 21.45
N ALA A 229 -10.94 8.35 21.23
CA ALA A 229 -11.19 8.92 19.90
C ALA A 229 -9.89 9.38 19.24
N TYR A 230 -9.03 10.11 19.94
CA TYR A 230 -7.71 10.52 19.43
C TYR A 230 -6.87 9.31 19.00
N ARG A 231 -6.76 8.32 19.88
CA ARG A 231 -5.94 7.12 19.62
C ARG A 231 -6.48 6.29 18.47
N ASN A 232 -7.79 6.05 18.41
CA ASN A 232 -8.38 5.18 17.41
C ASN A 232 -8.49 5.87 16.03
N ILE A 233 -8.86 7.15 15.99
CA ILE A 233 -9.12 7.86 14.74
C ILE A 233 -7.85 8.48 14.17
N LEU A 234 -7.03 9.17 14.97
CA LEU A 234 -5.88 9.91 14.45
C LEU A 234 -4.57 9.13 14.50
N VAL A 235 -4.37 8.32 15.54
CA VAL A 235 -3.12 7.59 15.70
C VAL A 235 -3.16 6.24 14.97
N SER A 236 -4.23 5.46 15.13
CA SER A 236 -4.32 4.09 14.60
C SER A 236 -4.78 4.01 13.15
N ALA A 237 -5.60 4.95 12.65
CA ALA A 237 -6.14 4.88 11.30
C ALA A 237 -5.05 4.93 10.21
N LEU A 238 -4.01 5.74 10.38
CA LEU A 238 -2.88 5.82 9.44
C LEU A 238 -1.85 4.70 9.63
N THR A 239 -1.93 3.91 10.68
CA THR A 239 -0.97 2.86 10.99
C THR A 239 -1.59 1.48 10.86
N ARG A 240 -2.30 1.02 11.88
CA ARG A 240 -2.84 -0.34 11.95
C ARG A 240 -3.78 -0.69 10.82
N GLN A 241 -4.72 0.19 10.51
CA GLN A 241 -5.76 -0.08 9.51
C GLN A 241 -5.29 0.02 8.06
N LEU A 242 -4.23 0.81 7.79
CA LEU A 242 -3.71 0.97 6.41
C LEU A 242 -2.49 0.11 6.11
N VAL A 243 -1.63 -0.15 7.10
CA VAL A 243 -0.31 -0.74 6.85
C VAL A 243 0.12 -1.77 7.90
N ALA A 244 -0.82 -2.32 8.66
CA ALA A 244 -0.59 -3.32 9.71
C ALA A 244 0.45 -2.94 10.78
N ALA A 245 0.94 -1.72 10.77
CA ALA A 245 1.98 -1.26 11.67
C ALA A 245 1.37 -0.71 12.96
N ARG A 246 1.71 -1.29 14.11
CA ARG A 246 1.28 -0.73 15.40
C ARG A 246 1.90 0.65 15.58
N PRO A 247 1.13 1.68 16.02
CA PRO A 247 1.67 3.04 16.19
C PRO A 247 2.82 3.12 17.19
N THR A 248 2.93 2.13 18.09
CA THR A 248 4.00 2.00 19.09
C THR A 248 5.31 1.47 18.54
N VAL A 249 5.34 0.97 17.31
CA VAL A 249 6.56 0.46 16.65
C VAL A 249 6.82 1.15 15.31
N ALA A 250 5.79 1.64 14.61
CA ALA A 250 5.90 2.29 13.31
C ALA A 250 6.79 3.53 13.35
N SER A 251 7.69 3.68 12.38
CA SER A 251 8.54 4.88 12.24
C SER A 251 7.68 6.12 11.96
N THR A 252 7.94 7.20 12.72
CA THR A 252 7.32 8.50 12.44
C THR A 252 7.68 9.01 11.06
N ARG A 253 8.90 8.75 10.59
CA ARG A 253 9.31 9.13 9.24
C ARG A 253 8.42 8.47 8.19
N THR A 254 8.27 7.16 8.23
CA THR A 254 7.47 6.39 7.28
C THR A 254 5.99 6.80 7.30
N ILE A 255 5.38 6.83 8.49
CA ILE A 255 3.96 7.21 8.61
C ILE A 255 3.73 8.69 8.25
N GLY A 256 4.67 9.55 8.60
CA GLY A 256 4.62 10.97 8.24
C GLY A 256 4.73 11.22 6.73
N ILE A 257 5.60 10.48 6.01
CA ILE A 257 5.71 10.53 4.54
C ILE A 257 4.39 10.09 3.90
N MET A 258 3.81 8.99 4.34
CA MET A 258 2.51 8.52 3.87
C MET A 258 1.40 9.55 4.16
N GLY A 259 1.35 10.06 5.39
CA GLY A 259 0.40 11.11 5.78
C GLY A 259 0.55 12.38 4.94
N GLN A 260 1.78 12.79 4.66
CA GLN A 260 2.08 13.91 3.74
C GLN A 260 1.52 13.66 2.34
N ALA A 261 1.73 12.46 1.77
CA ALA A 261 1.23 12.12 0.45
C ALA A 261 -0.31 12.16 0.39
N PHE A 262 -0.99 11.64 1.41
CA PHE A 262 -2.45 11.74 1.54
C PHE A 262 -2.93 13.18 1.66
N VAL A 263 -2.28 13.99 2.50
CA VAL A 263 -2.65 15.41 2.67
C VAL A 263 -2.59 16.15 1.34
N TRP A 264 -1.48 16.06 0.61
CA TRP A 264 -1.33 16.78 -0.66
C TRP A 264 -2.27 16.24 -1.75
N ASN A 265 -2.53 14.94 -1.77
CA ASN A 265 -3.51 14.38 -2.70
C ASN A 265 -4.93 14.87 -2.37
N ALA A 266 -5.34 14.82 -1.10
CA ALA A 266 -6.65 15.26 -0.64
C ALA A 266 -6.87 16.76 -0.87
N MET A 267 -5.82 17.58 -0.77
CA MET A 267 -5.86 19.03 -1.04
C MET A 267 -5.88 19.36 -2.54
N GLY A 268 -5.79 18.36 -3.43
CA GLY A 268 -5.78 18.57 -4.87
C GLY A 268 -4.59 19.41 -5.37
N THR A 269 -3.48 19.43 -4.61
CA THR A 269 -2.29 20.21 -4.96
C THR A 269 -1.54 19.66 -6.16
N VAL A 270 -1.73 18.39 -6.46
CA VAL A 270 -1.10 17.68 -7.58
C VAL A 270 -2.17 17.09 -8.49
N PRO A 271 -2.55 17.79 -9.58
CA PRO A 271 -3.59 17.31 -10.50
C PRO A 271 -3.31 15.92 -11.08
N ALA A 272 -2.03 15.57 -11.30
CA ALA A 272 -1.61 14.26 -11.81
C ALA A 272 -1.90 13.10 -10.84
N TYR A 273 -2.12 13.37 -9.55
CA TYR A 273 -2.46 12.32 -8.58
C TYR A 273 -3.88 11.79 -8.78
N GLY A 274 -4.80 12.55 -9.38
CA GLY A 274 -6.17 12.13 -9.61
C GLY A 274 -6.96 11.90 -8.33
N HIS A 275 -7.86 10.91 -8.34
CA HIS A 275 -8.73 10.60 -7.22
C HIS A 275 -7.94 10.04 -6.03
N LEU A 276 -8.36 10.41 -4.82
CA LEU A 276 -7.73 9.96 -3.56
C LEU A 276 -7.86 8.45 -3.36
N ASP A 277 -9.00 7.88 -3.77
CA ASP A 277 -9.32 6.45 -3.66
C ASP A 277 -9.55 5.86 -5.04
N ARG A 278 -8.80 4.82 -5.39
CA ARG A 278 -8.98 4.04 -6.63
C ARG A 278 -8.89 2.56 -6.32
N VAL A 279 -9.72 1.77 -7.00
CA VAL A 279 -9.78 0.32 -6.92
C VAL A 279 -9.81 -0.28 -8.32
N LEU A 280 -9.67 -1.60 -8.45
CA LEU A 280 -9.77 -2.28 -9.75
C LEU A 280 -11.22 -2.54 -10.14
N ALA A 281 -11.51 -2.47 -11.44
CA ALA A 281 -12.81 -2.76 -12.04
C ALA A 281 -13.08 -4.27 -12.24
N GLY A 282 -12.37 -5.14 -11.53
CA GLY A 282 -12.46 -6.59 -11.58
C GLY A 282 -11.44 -7.24 -10.66
N PRO A 283 -11.47 -8.58 -10.52
CA PRO A 283 -10.44 -9.31 -9.79
C PRO A 283 -9.04 -8.94 -10.27
N THR A 284 -8.08 -8.91 -9.36
CA THR A 284 -6.74 -8.38 -9.63
C THR A 284 -6.05 -9.07 -10.81
N ASP A 285 -6.17 -10.39 -10.94
CA ASP A 285 -5.55 -11.11 -12.05
C ASP A 285 -6.19 -10.72 -13.39
N GLU A 286 -7.52 -10.63 -13.45
CA GLU A 286 -8.23 -10.31 -14.69
C GLU A 286 -8.03 -8.85 -15.11
N ALA A 287 -8.05 -7.94 -14.13
CA ALA A 287 -7.99 -6.51 -14.39
C ALA A 287 -6.56 -5.98 -14.55
N TRP A 288 -5.54 -6.71 -14.07
CA TRP A 288 -4.17 -6.20 -14.05
C TRP A 288 -3.09 -7.25 -14.34
N ILE A 289 -2.97 -8.33 -13.53
CA ILE A 289 -1.78 -9.19 -13.56
C ILE A 289 -1.73 -10.07 -14.81
N ALA A 290 -2.83 -10.71 -15.20
CA ALA A 290 -2.86 -11.57 -16.38
C ALA A 290 -2.64 -10.79 -17.68
N PRO A 291 -3.28 -9.63 -17.93
CA PRO A 291 -2.94 -8.77 -19.07
C PRO A 291 -1.47 -8.33 -19.09
N TRP A 292 -0.91 -8.01 -17.93
CA TRP A 292 0.50 -7.63 -17.82
C TRP A 292 1.44 -8.78 -18.18
N ALA A 293 1.19 -9.95 -17.62
CA ALA A 293 1.97 -11.14 -17.94
C ALA A 293 1.87 -11.55 -19.42
N ALA A 294 0.68 -11.42 -20.02
CA ALA A 294 0.48 -11.66 -21.45
C ALA A 294 1.31 -10.67 -22.29
N HIS A 295 1.20 -9.38 -21.98
CA HIS A 295 1.98 -8.34 -22.66
C HIS A 295 3.49 -8.58 -22.57
N LEU A 296 4.00 -8.96 -21.40
CA LEU A 296 5.42 -9.26 -21.22
C LEU A 296 5.87 -10.48 -22.02
N ARG A 297 5.03 -11.53 -22.12
CA ARG A 297 5.31 -12.68 -23.00
C ARG A 297 5.37 -12.28 -24.47
N ASP A 298 4.44 -11.42 -24.90
CA ASP A 298 4.41 -10.91 -26.28
C ASP A 298 5.66 -10.07 -26.60
N LEU A 299 6.23 -9.39 -25.61
CA LEU A 299 7.50 -8.68 -25.72
C LEU A 299 8.73 -9.61 -25.69
N GLY A 300 8.57 -10.87 -25.30
CA GLY A 300 9.65 -11.86 -25.27
C GLY A 300 10.21 -12.18 -23.88
N VAL A 301 9.55 -11.76 -22.78
CA VAL A 301 9.92 -12.19 -21.42
C VAL A 301 9.62 -13.68 -21.25
N VAL A 302 10.58 -14.44 -20.79
CA VAL A 302 10.43 -15.85 -20.42
C VAL A 302 10.02 -15.96 -18.95
N PHE A 303 8.98 -16.72 -18.68
CA PHE A 303 8.53 -17.02 -17.31
C PHE A 303 8.79 -18.50 -17.00
N GLU A 304 9.76 -18.77 -16.13
CA GLU A 304 10.09 -20.07 -15.58
C GLU A 304 9.30 -20.29 -14.29
N MET A 305 8.11 -20.87 -14.45
CA MET A 305 7.19 -21.11 -13.33
C MET A 305 7.54 -22.38 -12.58
N GLY A 306 7.26 -22.37 -11.26
CA GLY A 306 7.53 -23.52 -10.38
C GLY A 306 8.94 -23.55 -9.79
N TRP A 307 9.78 -22.53 -10.06
CA TRP A 307 11.16 -22.46 -9.61
C TRP A 307 11.37 -21.40 -8.54
N ALA A 308 11.83 -21.83 -7.38
CA ALA A 308 12.25 -20.94 -6.29
C ALA A 308 13.78 -20.77 -6.29
N ALA A 309 14.26 -19.55 -6.03
CA ALA A 309 15.67 -19.32 -5.77
C ALA A 309 16.03 -19.87 -4.37
N GLU A 310 17.00 -20.78 -4.32
CA GLU A 310 17.53 -21.43 -3.08
C GLU A 310 18.87 -20.79 -2.65
N GLY A 311 19.58 -20.13 -3.56
CA GLY A 311 20.85 -19.48 -3.28
C GLY A 311 21.50 -18.85 -4.50
N LEU A 312 22.54 -18.09 -4.26
CA LEU A 312 23.33 -17.42 -5.30
C LEU A 312 24.78 -17.91 -5.21
N ASP A 313 25.37 -18.25 -6.36
CA ASP A 313 26.78 -18.58 -6.47
C ASP A 313 27.57 -17.32 -6.83
N ILE A 314 28.66 -17.08 -6.11
CA ILE A 314 29.52 -15.90 -6.29
C ILE A 314 30.96 -16.34 -6.53
N ALA A 315 31.60 -15.76 -7.53
CA ALA A 315 33.03 -15.94 -7.79
C ALA A 315 33.63 -14.62 -8.26
N SER A 316 34.85 -14.32 -7.82
CA SER A 316 35.56 -13.07 -8.16
C SER A 316 34.74 -11.80 -7.90
N GLY A 317 33.90 -11.81 -6.87
CA GLY A 317 33.08 -10.66 -6.46
C GLY A 317 31.81 -10.44 -7.30
N SER A 318 31.45 -11.34 -8.22
CA SER A 318 30.24 -11.27 -9.05
C SER A 318 29.41 -12.53 -8.92
N ILE A 319 28.09 -12.42 -9.08
CA ILE A 319 27.20 -13.58 -9.15
C ILE A 319 27.46 -14.33 -10.46
N THR A 320 27.63 -15.64 -10.37
CA THR A 320 27.86 -16.53 -11.52
C THR A 320 26.65 -17.41 -11.86
N GLY A 321 25.73 -17.58 -10.91
CA GLY A 321 24.52 -18.33 -11.12
C GLY A 321 23.54 -18.24 -9.95
N VAL A 322 22.29 -18.56 -10.20
CA VAL A 322 21.26 -18.74 -9.18
C VAL A 322 20.91 -20.24 -9.07
N ARG A 323 21.00 -20.77 -7.86
CA ARG A 323 20.53 -22.12 -7.58
C ARG A 323 19.02 -22.11 -7.41
N LEU A 324 18.36 -22.94 -8.17
CA LEU A 324 16.91 -23.06 -8.24
C LEU A 324 16.46 -24.42 -7.70
N VAL A 325 15.28 -24.44 -7.11
CA VAL A 325 14.60 -25.68 -6.67
C VAL A 325 13.13 -25.62 -7.08
N ASP A 326 12.60 -26.73 -7.62
CA ASP A 326 11.17 -26.86 -7.92
C ASP A 326 10.38 -27.45 -6.73
N GLY A 327 9.04 -27.51 -6.87
CA GLY A 327 8.16 -28.08 -5.84
C GLY A 327 8.39 -29.58 -5.55
N ASN A 328 9.10 -30.31 -6.40
CA ASN A 328 9.46 -31.73 -6.25
C ASN A 328 10.87 -31.91 -5.66
N GLY A 329 11.59 -30.81 -5.39
CA GLY A 329 12.97 -30.84 -4.91
C GLY A 329 14.02 -31.02 -6.00
N THR A 330 13.65 -30.93 -7.29
CA THR A 330 14.60 -30.92 -8.41
C THR A 330 15.42 -29.65 -8.38
N ARG A 331 16.73 -29.73 -8.52
CA ARG A 331 17.63 -28.58 -8.51
C ARG A 331 18.16 -28.27 -9.89
N SER A 332 18.32 -26.99 -10.16
CA SER A 332 18.91 -26.45 -11.39
C SER A 332 19.77 -25.23 -11.08
N VAL A 333 20.58 -24.81 -12.02
CA VAL A 333 21.32 -23.54 -11.95
C VAL A 333 21.00 -22.74 -13.19
N ALA A 334 20.60 -21.48 -13.00
CA ALA A 334 20.42 -20.53 -14.08
C ALA A 334 21.54 -19.50 -14.08
N GLU A 335 22.13 -19.27 -15.26
CA GLU A 335 23.20 -18.30 -15.48
C GLU A 335 22.68 -17.12 -16.30
N ALA A 336 23.04 -15.92 -15.87
CA ALA A 336 22.76 -14.66 -16.55
C ALA A 336 23.92 -13.67 -16.38
N ASP A 337 23.89 -12.58 -17.11
CA ASP A 337 24.89 -11.52 -16.95
C ASP A 337 24.58 -10.65 -15.73
N TRP A 338 23.28 -10.43 -15.44
CA TRP A 338 22.77 -9.67 -14.29
C TRP A 338 21.63 -10.39 -13.59
N TYR A 339 21.47 -10.10 -12.29
CA TYR A 339 20.48 -10.70 -11.41
C TYR A 339 19.71 -9.62 -10.66
N VAL A 340 18.38 -9.72 -10.65
CA VAL A 340 17.50 -8.85 -9.87
C VAL A 340 16.77 -9.71 -8.84
N ALA A 341 17.09 -9.56 -7.55
CA ALA A 341 16.37 -10.21 -6.46
C ALA A 341 15.09 -9.39 -6.17
N ALA A 342 13.95 -9.86 -6.70
CA ALA A 342 12.67 -9.18 -6.69
C ALA A 342 11.62 -9.91 -5.84
N MET A 343 12.05 -10.48 -4.74
CA MET A 343 11.22 -11.22 -3.79
C MET A 343 11.11 -10.46 -2.47
N PRO A 344 10.12 -10.75 -1.61
CA PRO A 344 10.00 -10.09 -0.31
C PRO A 344 11.16 -10.43 0.62
N VAL A 345 11.38 -9.60 1.66
CA VAL A 345 12.55 -9.68 2.55
C VAL A 345 12.72 -11.05 3.20
N GLU A 346 11.62 -11.70 3.61
CA GLU A 346 11.63 -13.02 4.24
C GLU A 346 12.09 -14.15 3.29
N ARG A 347 12.07 -13.88 1.97
CA ARG A 347 12.57 -14.80 0.93
C ARG A 347 13.95 -14.41 0.42
N ALA A 348 14.28 -13.12 0.42
CA ALA A 348 15.58 -12.62 -0.01
C ALA A 348 16.68 -12.91 1.01
N THR A 349 16.41 -12.65 2.29
CA THR A 349 17.40 -12.79 3.38
C THR A 349 18.08 -14.16 3.45
N PRO A 350 17.40 -15.31 3.25
CA PRO A 350 18.05 -16.61 3.25
C PRO A 350 19.06 -16.83 2.11
N LEU A 351 19.01 -16.04 1.04
CA LEU A 351 19.95 -16.15 -0.08
C LEU A 351 21.33 -15.57 0.23
N TRP A 352 21.46 -14.75 1.28
CA TRP A 352 22.69 -14.06 1.64
C TRP A 352 23.67 -15.00 2.36
N SER A 353 24.42 -15.77 1.56
CA SER A 353 25.50 -16.61 2.06
C SER A 353 26.63 -15.77 2.70
N PRO A 354 27.51 -16.39 3.54
CA PRO A 354 28.67 -15.68 4.09
C PRO A 354 29.55 -15.01 3.03
N GLN A 355 29.67 -15.59 1.83
CA GLN A 355 30.44 -15.05 0.74
C GLN A 355 29.78 -13.79 0.14
N ILE A 356 28.44 -13.79 0.02
CA ILE A 356 27.67 -12.62 -0.42
C ILE A 356 27.78 -11.49 0.61
N LEU A 357 27.62 -11.81 1.89
CA LEU A 357 27.76 -10.83 2.99
C LEU A 357 29.20 -10.30 3.11
N ALA A 358 30.20 -11.08 2.77
CA ALA A 358 31.57 -10.59 2.70
C ALA A 358 31.77 -9.60 1.53
N ALA A 359 31.05 -9.79 0.42
CA ALA A 359 31.09 -8.90 -0.75
C ALA A 359 30.23 -7.62 -0.53
N ASP A 360 29.10 -7.72 0.16
CA ASP A 360 28.28 -6.58 0.57
C ASP A 360 27.75 -6.73 2.00
N PRO A 361 28.48 -6.26 3.02
CA PRO A 361 28.07 -6.36 4.42
C PRO A 361 26.77 -5.61 4.76
N ARG A 362 26.32 -4.66 3.92
CA ARG A 362 25.08 -3.91 4.16
C ARG A 362 23.84 -4.79 4.10
N LEU A 363 23.91 -5.92 3.37
CA LEU A 363 22.81 -6.88 3.26
C LEU A 363 22.51 -7.60 4.58
N GLU A 364 23.45 -7.62 5.54
CA GLU A 364 23.20 -8.20 6.87
C GLU A 364 22.07 -7.48 7.61
N GLY A 365 21.96 -6.15 7.46
CA GLY A 365 20.90 -5.36 8.07
C GLY A 365 19.50 -5.84 7.73
N MET A 366 19.28 -6.45 6.55
CA MET A 366 17.98 -6.97 6.15
C MET A 366 17.41 -8.02 7.11
N ARG A 367 18.24 -8.69 7.90
CA ARG A 367 17.80 -9.66 8.93
C ARG A 367 17.13 -9.01 10.13
N ASN A 368 17.32 -7.71 10.33
CA ASN A 368 16.70 -6.95 11.41
C ASN A 368 15.33 -6.38 11.00
N LEU A 369 14.96 -6.49 9.72
CA LEU A 369 13.69 -5.97 9.23
C LEU A 369 12.53 -6.79 9.79
N HIS A 370 11.52 -6.09 10.27
CA HIS A 370 10.36 -6.69 10.91
C HIS A 370 9.23 -6.97 9.93
N THR A 371 8.57 -8.10 10.12
CA THR A 371 7.35 -8.45 9.36
C THR A 371 6.20 -8.70 10.32
N ASP A 372 4.98 -8.35 9.91
CA ASP A 372 3.75 -8.64 10.66
C ASP A 372 2.65 -9.12 9.69
N TRP A 373 1.45 -9.38 10.20
CA TRP A 373 0.38 -9.97 9.41
C TRP A 373 -0.70 -8.93 9.07
N MET A 374 -0.99 -8.81 7.79
CA MET A 374 -2.17 -8.17 7.23
C MET A 374 -2.67 -9.08 6.11
N VAL A 375 -3.84 -9.66 6.29
CA VAL A 375 -4.32 -10.76 5.44
C VAL A 375 -5.80 -10.58 5.16
N GLY A 376 -6.17 -10.83 3.89
CA GLY A 376 -7.53 -10.69 3.42
C GLY A 376 -8.39 -11.93 3.68
N ILE A 377 -9.66 -11.67 3.96
CA ILE A 377 -10.76 -12.63 3.88
C ILE A 377 -11.84 -12.03 2.96
N GLN A 378 -12.39 -12.84 2.04
CA GLN A 378 -13.49 -12.43 1.18
C GLN A 378 -14.76 -13.18 1.57
N TYR A 379 -15.89 -12.45 1.64
CA TYR A 379 -17.22 -13.02 1.75
C TYR A 379 -17.95 -12.86 0.41
N PHE A 380 -18.43 -13.94 -0.13
CA PHE A 380 -19.25 -13.97 -1.34
C PHE A 380 -20.71 -13.95 -0.91
N LEU A 381 -21.43 -12.91 -1.31
CA LEU A 381 -22.75 -12.60 -0.75
C LEU A 381 -23.87 -12.83 -1.77
N ARG A 382 -25.00 -13.30 -1.28
CA ARG A 382 -26.22 -13.56 -2.06
C ARG A 382 -26.86 -12.28 -2.62
N ARG A 383 -26.66 -11.16 -1.93
CA ARG A 383 -27.19 -9.85 -2.34
C ARG A 383 -26.06 -8.82 -2.42
N PRO A 384 -26.14 -7.86 -3.36
CA PRO A 384 -25.24 -6.72 -3.33
C PRO A 384 -25.34 -5.98 -1.99
N THR A 385 -24.22 -5.75 -1.35
CA THR A 385 -24.15 -5.14 -0.01
C THR A 385 -23.13 -3.99 -0.04
N PRO A 386 -23.47 -2.84 -0.68
CA PRO A 386 -22.58 -1.68 -0.73
C PRO A 386 -22.60 -0.96 0.63
N ILE A 387 -21.60 -1.24 1.48
CA ILE A 387 -21.47 -0.61 2.80
C ILE A 387 -21.09 0.87 2.64
N ALA A 388 -20.22 1.18 1.69
CA ALA A 388 -19.83 2.53 1.31
C ALA A 388 -19.48 2.59 -0.17
N ALA A 389 -19.47 3.79 -0.76
CA ALA A 389 -19.00 4.01 -2.13
C ALA A 389 -17.46 4.07 -2.23
N GLY A 390 -16.75 3.28 -1.47
CA GLY A 390 -15.31 3.16 -1.35
C GLY A 390 -14.94 2.31 -0.14
N HIS A 391 -13.79 2.61 0.47
CA HIS A 391 -13.29 1.85 1.60
C HIS A 391 -14.03 2.14 2.91
N VAL A 392 -14.06 1.15 3.78
CA VAL A 392 -14.61 1.22 5.14
C VAL A 392 -13.52 0.89 6.14
N ALA A 393 -13.34 1.73 7.15
CA ALA A 393 -12.50 1.44 8.31
C ALA A 393 -13.39 1.20 9.54
N TYR A 394 -13.21 0.08 10.22
CA TYR A 394 -13.97 -0.30 11.42
C TYR A 394 -13.19 0.14 12.65
N LEU A 395 -13.43 1.40 13.07
CA LEU A 395 -12.68 2.02 14.16
C LEU A 395 -12.99 1.34 15.50
N GLY A 396 -11.94 0.89 16.17
CA GLY A 396 -12.08 0.19 17.45
C GLY A 396 -12.38 -1.31 17.33
N SER A 397 -12.49 -1.87 16.11
CA SER A 397 -12.51 -3.32 15.95
C SER A 397 -11.19 -3.90 16.48
N PRO A 398 -11.22 -4.94 17.33
CA PRO A 398 -10.00 -5.53 17.90
C PRO A 398 -8.99 -5.97 16.86
N TRP A 399 -9.47 -6.48 15.73
CA TRP A 399 -8.61 -6.96 14.63
C TRP A 399 -8.26 -5.90 13.60
N ALA A 400 -8.55 -4.61 13.89
CA ALA A 400 -8.25 -3.45 13.05
C ALA A 400 -8.70 -3.66 11.59
N LEU A 401 -10.00 -3.96 11.43
CA LEU A 401 -10.58 -4.32 10.15
C LEU A 401 -10.73 -3.13 9.21
N THR A 402 -10.51 -3.39 7.93
CA THR A 402 -10.92 -2.53 6.82
C THR A 402 -11.61 -3.37 5.75
N SER A 403 -12.49 -2.78 4.96
CA SER A 403 -13.19 -3.51 3.91
C SER A 403 -13.54 -2.67 2.69
N ILE A 404 -13.91 -3.38 1.62
CA ILE A 404 -14.54 -2.82 0.43
C ILE A 404 -15.54 -3.80 -0.17
N SER A 405 -16.76 -3.34 -0.50
CA SER A 405 -17.72 -4.09 -1.32
C SER A 405 -17.27 -4.00 -2.77
N GLN A 406 -16.60 -5.01 -3.28
CA GLN A 406 -15.94 -4.97 -4.59
C GLN A 406 -16.91 -5.05 -5.76
N GLY A 407 -18.02 -5.78 -5.61
CA GLY A 407 -18.98 -6.01 -6.70
C GLY A 407 -19.53 -4.71 -7.31
N GLN A 408 -19.66 -3.64 -6.52
CA GLN A 408 -20.13 -2.34 -7.01
C GLN A 408 -19.15 -1.67 -8.00
N PHE A 409 -17.86 -2.05 -7.98
CA PHE A 409 -16.82 -1.49 -8.84
C PHE A 409 -16.49 -2.40 -10.02
N TRP A 410 -16.80 -3.70 -9.92
CA TRP A 410 -16.42 -4.68 -10.94
C TRP A 410 -17.32 -4.63 -12.15
N ARG A 411 -16.73 -4.72 -13.34
CA ARG A 411 -17.47 -4.73 -14.61
C ARG A 411 -18.13 -6.08 -14.82
N GLY A 412 -19.37 -6.03 -15.27
CA GLY A 412 -20.18 -7.22 -15.56
C GLY A 412 -20.94 -7.75 -14.36
N ASP A 413 -21.79 -8.73 -14.58
CA ASP A 413 -22.60 -9.36 -13.54
C ASP A 413 -21.80 -10.46 -12.85
N PHE A 414 -21.65 -10.37 -11.53
CA PHE A 414 -20.83 -11.28 -10.71
C PHE A 414 -21.34 -12.71 -10.81
N ALA A 415 -22.65 -12.93 -10.66
CA ALA A 415 -23.26 -14.25 -10.64
C ALA A 415 -23.18 -15.00 -11.99
N THR A 416 -23.10 -14.27 -13.09
CA THR A 416 -22.91 -14.89 -14.42
C THR A 416 -21.47 -15.31 -14.69
N ARG A 417 -20.50 -14.77 -13.96
CA ARG A 417 -19.06 -14.97 -14.22
C ARG A 417 -18.41 -15.96 -13.27
N TYR A 418 -18.85 -16.01 -12.00
CA TYR A 418 -18.13 -16.73 -10.94
C TYR A 418 -19.01 -17.69 -10.17
N GLY A 419 -18.36 -18.69 -9.59
CA GLY A 419 -18.98 -19.66 -8.68
C GLY A 419 -20.06 -20.52 -9.33
N ASP A 420 -21.05 -20.86 -8.55
CA ASP A 420 -22.25 -21.58 -9.01
C ASP A 420 -23.37 -20.63 -9.48
N GLY A 421 -23.16 -19.32 -9.38
CA GLY A 421 -24.12 -18.27 -9.72
C GLY A 421 -25.02 -17.85 -8.57
N SER A 422 -24.83 -18.36 -7.35
CA SER A 422 -25.60 -17.98 -6.16
C SER A 422 -25.06 -16.73 -5.46
N ALA A 423 -23.80 -16.36 -5.69
CA ALA A 423 -23.20 -15.14 -5.17
C ALA A 423 -23.35 -13.99 -6.17
N HIS A 424 -23.72 -12.81 -5.66
CA HIS A 424 -23.93 -11.58 -6.43
C HIS A 424 -22.97 -10.45 -6.03
N ASP A 425 -22.21 -10.60 -4.94
CA ASP A 425 -21.26 -9.59 -4.46
C ASP A 425 -20.05 -10.24 -3.81
N CYS A 426 -18.95 -9.48 -3.71
CA CYS A 426 -17.74 -9.83 -3.00
C CYS A 426 -17.40 -8.71 -2.02
N LEU A 427 -17.53 -8.99 -0.72
CA LEU A 427 -17.04 -8.13 0.35
C LEU A 427 -15.65 -8.58 0.74
N SER A 428 -14.65 -7.79 0.42
CA SER A 428 -13.26 -8.05 0.79
C SER A 428 -12.90 -7.32 2.08
N VAL A 429 -12.28 -8.02 3.01
CA VAL A 429 -11.93 -7.50 4.34
C VAL A 429 -10.47 -7.80 4.62
N ASP A 430 -9.72 -6.82 5.09
CA ASP A 430 -8.36 -7.03 5.59
C ASP A 430 -8.35 -7.04 7.12
N ILE A 431 -7.67 -8.04 7.68
CA ILE A 431 -7.41 -8.21 9.12
C ILE A 431 -5.98 -7.71 9.35
N SER A 432 -5.84 -6.60 10.09
CA SER A 432 -4.55 -5.94 10.29
C SER A 432 -3.98 -6.13 11.70
N ASP A 433 -4.73 -6.76 12.62
CA ASP A 433 -4.26 -7.14 13.95
C ASP A 433 -4.58 -8.60 14.24
N TRP A 434 -3.54 -9.40 14.31
CA TRP A 434 -3.61 -10.84 14.53
C TRP A 434 -3.30 -11.26 15.97
N ASP A 435 -2.98 -10.28 16.87
CA ASP A 435 -2.51 -10.53 18.24
C ASP A 435 -3.47 -10.05 19.32
N THR A 436 -4.51 -9.29 18.95
CA THR A 436 -5.53 -8.82 19.91
C THR A 436 -6.68 -9.85 19.98
N PRO A 437 -7.16 -10.21 21.19
CA PRO A 437 -8.33 -11.08 21.31
C PRO A 437 -9.58 -10.47 20.69
N GLY A 438 -10.36 -11.31 19.95
CA GLY A 438 -11.61 -10.93 19.34
C GLY A 438 -12.79 -10.84 20.34
N ILE A 439 -13.95 -10.40 19.84
CA ILE A 439 -15.15 -10.18 20.66
C ILE A 439 -16.03 -11.43 20.83
N LEU A 440 -16.00 -12.33 19.83
CA LEU A 440 -16.87 -13.52 19.81
C LEU A 440 -16.22 -14.71 20.51
N HIS A 441 -14.96 -14.97 20.21
CA HIS A 441 -14.23 -16.13 20.72
C HIS A 441 -13.25 -15.83 21.85
N GLY A 442 -12.92 -14.56 22.09
CA GLY A 442 -11.91 -14.14 23.07
C GLY A 442 -10.50 -14.64 22.76
N LYS A 443 -10.25 -15.12 21.53
CA LYS A 443 -8.97 -15.59 20.99
C LYS A 443 -8.36 -14.54 20.08
N THR A 444 -7.05 -14.56 19.92
CA THR A 444 -6.38 -13.83 18.85
C THR A 444 -6.66 -14.49 17.49
N ALA A 445 -6.58 -13.76 16.38
CA ALA A 445 -6.75 -14.36 15.05
C ALA A 445 -5.72 -15.46 14.76
N LYS A 446 -4.52 -15.36 15.36
CA LYS A 446 -3.49 -16.42 15.28
C LYS A 446 -3.91 -17.73 15.95
N GLU A 447 -4.82 -17.70 16.93
CA GLU A 447 -5.31 -18.85 17.70
C GLU A 447 -6.67 -19.37 17.23
N CYS A 448 -7.27 -18.71 16.25
CA CYS A 448 -8.55 -19.10 15.66
C CYS A 448 -8.37 -20.06 14.50
N THR A 449 -9.30 -21.03 14.34
CA THR A 449 -9.44 -21.78 13.08
C THR A 449 -9.93 -20.86 11.96
N ALA A 450 -9.86 -21.30 10.72
CA ALA A 450 -10.32 -20.50 9.59
C ALA A 450 -11.82 -20.13 9.71
N GLU A 451 -12.66 -21.05 10.18
CA GLU A 451 -14.08 -20.83 10.45
C GLU A 451 -14.31 -19.84 11.60
N GLU A 452 -13.50 -19.93 12.66
CA GLU A 452 -13.55 -18.96 13.76
C GLU A 452 -13.14 -17.57 13.27
N ILE A 453 -12.09 -17.46 12.42
CA ILE A 453 -11.67 -16.20 11.81
C ILE A 453 -12.82 -15.58 10.99
N ALA A 454 -13.47 -16.39 10.15
CA ALA A 454 -14.57 -15.91 9.33
C ALA A 454 -15.75 -15.37 10.18
N ARG A 455 -16.12 -16.11 11.24
CA ARG A 455 -17.23 -15.70 12.13
C ARG A 455 -16.86 -14.45 12.95
N GLU A 456 -15.65 -14.42 13.50
CA GLU A 456 -15.17 -13.31 14.33
C GLU A 456 -15.07 -12.01 13.51
N THR A 457 -14.49 -12.08 12.30
CA THR A 457 -14.39 -10.93 11.39
C THR A 457 -15.76 -10.37 11.07
N TRP A 458 -16.74 -11.23 10.73
CA TRP A 458 -18.12 -10.81 10.47
C TRP A 458 -18.76 -10.17 11.69
N ALA A 459 -18.58 -10.76 12.87
CA ALA A 459 -19.13 -10.23 14.12
C ALA A 459 -18.55 -8.86 14.47
N GLN A 460 -17.26 -8.64 14.26
CA GLN A 460 -16.62 -7.35 14.52
C GLN A 460 -17.11 -6.26 13.55
N MET A 461 -17.31 -6.60 12.26
CA MET A 461 -17.90 -5.67 11.30
C MET A 461 -19.34 -5.31 11.67
N SER A 462 -20.17 -6.33 11.97
CA SER A 462 -21.56 -6.13 12.38
C SER A 462 -21.67 -5.27 13.63
N ALA A 463 -20.81 -5.52 14.64
CA ALA A 463 -20.80 -4.72 15.88
C ALA A 463 -20.47 -3.25 15.64
N CYS A 464 -19.70 -2.92 14.60
CA CYS A 464 -19.40 -1.53 14.24
C CYS A 464 -20.49 -0.87 13.36
N LEU A 465 -21.32 -1.66 12.62
CA LEU A 465 -22.30 -1.14 11.67
C LEU A 465 -23.73 -1.13 12.22
N ASP A 466 -24.05 -2.04 13.14
CA ASP A 466 -25.43 -2.31 13.58
C ASP A 466 -25.83 -1.56 14.86
N ASP A 467 -24.95 -0.73 15.39
CA ASP A 467 -25.22 0.08 16.57
C ASP A 467 -26.39 1.08 16.40
N THR A 468 -26.76 1.37 15.15
CA THR A 468 -27.94 2.17 14.78
C THR A 468 -29.19 1.33 14.56
N GLY A 469 -29.11 -0.01 14.67
CA GLY A 469 -30.23 -0.94 14.46
C GLY A 469 -30.67 -1.10 13.00
N THR A 470 -29.83 -0.76 12.04
CA THR A 470 -30.18 -0.80 10.60
C THR A 470 -29.90 -2.14 9.91
N GLY A 471 -29.24 -3.10 10.58
CA GLY A 471 -28.97 -4.43 10.03
C GLY A 471 -28.29 -4.40 8.65
N VAL A 472 -27.15 -3.72 8.54
CA VAL A 472 -26.43 -3.54 7.25
C VAL A 472 -25.88 -4.87 6.75
N LEU A 473 -25.43 -5.73 7.67
CA LEU A 473 -24.87 -7.05 7.37
C LEU A 473 -25.81 -8.14 7.89
N ASP A 474 -26.15 -9.10 7.01
CA ASP A 474 -26.93 -10.29 7.34
C ASP A 474 -26.09 -11.54 7.09
N ALA A 475 -25.87 -12.35 8.11
CA ALA A 475 -25.09 -13.57 7.99
C ALA A 475 -25.75 -14.61 7.06
N ASP A 476 -27.06 -14.57 6.87
CA ASP A 476 -27.78 -15.45 5.95
C ASP A 476 -27.48 -15.12 4.47
N ASP A 477 -26.89 -13.96 4.20
CA ASP A 477 -26.41 -13.61 2.86
C ASP A 477 -25.07 -14.24 2.50
N ILE A 478 -24.33 -14.78 3.46
CA ILE A 478 -23.03 -15.42 3.19
C ILE A 478 -23.27 -16.72 2.43
N VAL A 479 -22.90 -16.75 1.14
CA VAL A 479 -22.89 -17.96 0.31
C VAL A 479 -21.65 -18.78 0.60
N SER A 480 -20.49 -18.12 0.67
CA SER A 480 -19.20 -18.73 0.88
C SER A 480 -18.21 -17.65 1.37
N TRP A 481 -17.08 -18.09 1.87
CA TRP A 481 -15.97 -17.21 2.22
C TRP A 481 -14.64 -17.83 1.80
N PHE A 482 -13.61 -17.00 1.66
CA PHE A 482 -12.27 -17.38 1.29
C PHE A 482 -11.26 -16.67 2.19
N LEU A 483 -10.47 -17.40 2.94
CA LEU A 483 -9.31 -16.90 3.67
C LEU A 483 -8.05 -17.22 2.86
N ASP A 484 -7.10 -16.29 2.80
CA ASP A 484 -5.82 -16.49 2.12
C ASP A 484 -5.17 -17.81 2.55
N PRO A 485 -4.83 -18.71 1.61
CA PRO A 485 -4.23 -20.02 1.92
C PRO A 485 -2.79 -19.94 2.43
N GLY A 486 -2.18 -18.75 2.46
CA GLY A 486 -0.94 -18.48 3.19
C GLY A 486 -1.09 -18.61 4.70
N ILE A 487 -2.32 -18.46 5.22
CA ILE A 487 -2.67 -18.73 6.61
C ILE A 487 -2.93 -20.22 6.76
N ARG A 488 -2.16 -20.87 7.61
CA ARG A 488 -2.25 -22.32 7.83
C ARG A 488 -2.22 -22.64 9.31
N TRP A 489 -3.19 -23.45 9.74
CA TRP A 489 -3.20 -23.96 11.10
C TRP A 489 -2.03 -24.93 11.32
N ASP A 490 -1.22 -24.66 12.34
CA ASP A 490 -0.18 -25.57 12.83
C ASP A 490 -0.68 -26.27 14.11
N PRO A 491 -1.08 -27.55 14.02
CA PRO A 491 -1.60 -28.29 15.17
C PRO A 491 -0.55 -28.51 16.25
N ALA A 492 0.74 -28.50 15.92
CA ALA A 492 1.82 -28.67 16.88
C ALA A 492 2.01 -27.43 17.76
N GLN A 493 1.75 -26.25 17.22
CA GLN A 493 1.83 -24.98 17.94
C GLN A 493 0.46 -24.52 18.47
N GLY A 494 -0.64 -25.11 18.03
CA GLY A 494 -2.01 -24.69 18.36
C GLY A 494 -2.34 -23.28 17.85
N ARG A 495 -1.73 -22.84 16.73
CA ARG A 495 -1.89 -21.52 16.14
C ARG A 495 -1.64 -21.50 14.65
N ASN A 496 -2.08 -20.44 14.00
CA ASN A 496 -1.79 -20.22 12.60
C ASN A 496 -0.32 -19.82 12.36
N THR A 497 0.15 -20.15 11.16
CA THR A 497 1.37 -19.62 10.54
C THR A 497 0.98 -18.77 9.32
N ASN A 498 1.85 -17.87 8.88
CA ASN A 498 1.65 -17.06 7.69
C ASN A 498 2.84 -17.21 6.73
N ALA A 499 2.57 -17.69 5.52
CA ALA A 499 3.58 -17.87 4.48
C ALA A 499 3.94 -16.57 3.75
N THR A 500 3.13 -15.51 3.91
CA THR A 500 3.20 -14.24 3.17
C THR A 500 3.09 -13.02 4.09
N PRO A 501 3.96 -12.88 5.12
CA PRO A 501 3.91 -11.75 6.03
C PRO A 501 4.20 -10.44 5.31
N LEU A 502 3.77 -9.32 5.90
CA LEU A 502 3.97 -7.96 5.39
C LEU A 502 5.16 -7.31 6.09
N LEU A 503 6.01 -6.62 5.34
CA LEU A 503 7.06 -5.78 5.93
C LEU A 503 6.45 -4.63 6.73
N VAL A 504 7.02 -4.36 7.91
CA VAL A 504 6.65 -3.22 8.76
C VAL A 504 7.87 -2.32 8.97
N ASN A 505 7.78 -1.07 8.57
CA ASN A 505 8.84 -0.09 8.76
C ASN A 505 8.81 0.42 10.20
N THR A 506 9.58 -0.23 11.07
CA THR A 506 9.71 0.14 12.48
C THR A 506 10.65 1.33 12.66
N ALA A 507 10.54 2.02 13.79
CA ALA A 507 11.46 3.10 14.15
C ALA A 507 12.90 2.58 14.15
N GLY A 508 13.79 3.27 13.41
CA GLY A 508 15.20 2.92 13.24
C GLY A 508 15.51 1.94 12.10
N SER A 509 14.50 1.38 11.43
CA SER A 509 14.72 0.34 10.40
C SER A 509 15.30 0.87 9.08
N LEU A 510 15.32 2.18 8.84
CA LEU A 510 15.84 2.75 7.60
C LEU A 510 17.32 2.39 7.35
N SER A 511 18.14 2.30 8.41
CA SER A 511 19.55 1.92 8.30
C SER A 511 19.75 0.47 7.84
N ASP A 512 18.79 -0.41 8.14
CA ASP A 512 18.80 -1.84 7.80
C ASP A 512 18.22 -2.13 6.41
N ARG A 513 17.60 -1.15 5.79
CA ARG A 513 17.03 -1.26 4.44
C ARG A 513 18.09 -0.95 3.39
N PRO A 514 18.32 -1.83 2.40
CA PRO A 514 19.30 -1.61 1.34
C PRO A 514 18.81 -0.61 0.28
N ASP A 515 19.74 -0.09 -0.50
CA ASP A 515 19.44 0.53 -1.78
C ASP A 515 19.25 -0.54 -2.87
N ALA A 516 18.65 -0.16 -4.00
CA ALA A 516 18.47 -1.06 -5.13
C ALA A 516 19.81 -1.57 -5.72
N ARG A 517 20.87 -0.79 -5.63
CA ARG A 517 22.24 -1.15 -6.03
C ARG A 517 22.99 -1.79 -4.87
N THR A 518 23.50 -3.01 -5.07
CA THR A 518 24.42 -3.65 -4.11
C THR A 518 25.89 -3.30 -4.40
N ALA A 519 26.80 -3.72 -3.52
CA ALA A 519 28.25 -3.66 -3.81
C ALA A 519 28.68 -4.75 -4.81
N ILE A 520 27.84 -5.75 -5.08
CA ILE A 520 28.10 -6.82 -6.05
C ILE A 520 27.70 -6.29 -7.43
N PRO A 521 28.63 -6.19 -8.40
CA PRO A 521 28.42 -5.41 -9.63
C PRO A 521 27.21 -5.83 -10.48
N ASN A 522 26.81 -7.09 -10.42
CA ASN A 522 25.73 -7.66 -11.23
C ASN A 522 24.54 -8.17 -10.40
N LEU A 523 24.40 -7.74 -9.14
CA LEU A 523 23.26 -8.04 -8.29
C LEU A 523 22.52 -6.76 -7.90
N PHE A 524 21.20 -6.74 -8.16
CA PHE A 524 20.31 -5.63 -7.84
C PHE A 524 19.12 -6.12 -7.03
N LEU A 525 18.54 -5.22 -6.22
CA LEU A 525 17.43 -5.54 -5.33
C LEU A 525 16.20 -4.76 -5.74
N ALA A 526 15.04 -5.43 -5.72
CA ALA A 526 13.75 -4.81 -5.93
C ALA A 526 12.73 -5.43 -4.95
N GLY A 527 11.85 -4.62 -4.42
CA GLY A 527 10.85 -5.03 -3.43
C GLY A 527 10.57 -3.89 -2.46
N ASP A 528 9.55 -4.07 -1.65
CA ASP A 528 9.09 -3.08 -0.68
C ASP A 528 10.07 -2.81 0.48
N TYR A 529 11.05 -3.69 0.69
CA TYR A 529 12.13 -3.52 1.68
C TYR A 529 13.28 -2.61 1.19
N VAL A 530 13.39 -2.37 -0.10
CA VAL A 530 14.37 -1.43 -0.67
C VAL A 530 13.97 0.01 -0.33
N ARG A 531 14.95 0.88 -0.08
CA ARG A 531 14.68 2.31 0.16
C ARG A 531 14.03 2.96 -1.05
N THR A 532 12.92 3.63 -0.83
CA THR A 532 12.14 4.35 -1.85
C THR A 532 11.66 5.69 -1.30
N ASP A 533 11.14 6.54 -2.17
CA ASP A 533 10.61 7.85 -1.77
C ASP A 533 9.30 7.71 -0.98
N ILE A 534 8.43 6.76 -1.38
CA ILE A 534 7.19 6.46 -0.64
C ILE A 534 7.45 5.78 0.70
N ASP A 535 8.56 5.07 0.85
CA ASP A 535 9.05 4.47 2.09
C ASP A 535 8.04 3.59 2.84
N LEU A 536 7.25 2.80 2.12
CA LEU A 536 6.17 1.99 2.69
C LEU A 536 6.09 0.63 1.98
N ALA A 537 5.67 -0.42 2.70
CA ALA A 537 5.43 -1.74 2.13
C ALA A 537 4.17 -1.72 1.23
N THR A 538 4.34 -1.36 -0.02
CA THR A 538 3.27 -1.17 -1.00
C THR A 538 3.65 -1.63 -2.40
N MET A 539 2.64 -1.79 -3.26
CA MET A 539 2.85 -2.02 -4.69
C MET A 539 3.63 -0.87 -5.34
N GLU A 540 3.39 0.36 -4.93
CA GLU A 540 4.11 1.55 -5.42
C GLU A 540 5.60 1.49 -5.09
N SER A 541 5.95 1.15 -3.83
CA SER A 541 7.34 0.95 -3.42
C SER A 541 8.01 -0.19 -4.19
N ALA A 542 7.29 -1.29 -4.43
CA ALA A 542 7.77 -2.38 -5.26
C ALA A 542 8.07 -1.93 -6.70
N GLY A 543 7.21 -1.11 -7.30
CA GLY A 543 7.40 -0.52 -8.62
C GLY A 543 8.57 0.48 -8.67
N GLU A 544 8.63 1.38 -7.68
CA GLU A 544 9.71 2.37 -7.57
C GLU A 544 11.08 1.70 -7.41
N SER A 545 11.20 0.75 -6.48
CA SER A 545 12.46 0.02 -6.24
C SER A 545 12.93 -0.77 -7.45
N ALA A 546 11.99 -1.37 -8.20
CA ALA A 546 12.32 -2.09 -9.43
C ALA A 546 12.86 -1.14 -10.51
N ARG A 547 12.27 0.04 -10.68
CA ARG A 547 12.80 1.06 -11.60
C ARG A 547 14.17 1.59 -11.17
N ALA A 548 14.39 1.75 -9.87
CA ALA A 548 15.70 2.11 -9.34
C ALA A 548 16.74 1.00 -9.60
N ALA A 549 16.35 -0.28 -9.43
CA ALA A 549 17.21 -1.42 -9.74
C ALA A 549 17.56 -1.47 -11.23
N VAL A 550 16.59 -1.24 -12.12
CA VAL A 550 16.83 -1.19 -13.57
C VAL A 550 17.73 -0.01 -13.93
N THR A 551 17.53 1.17 -13.34
CA THR A 551 18.44 2.32 -13.54
C THR A 551 19.88 1.96 -13.19
N ALA A 552 20.09 1.35 -12.00
CA ALA A 552 21.40 0.92 -11.56
C ALA A 552 22.01 -0.17 -12.46
N LEU A 553 21.18 -1.08 -12.99
CA LEU A 553 21.61 -2.13 -13.92
C LEU A 553 22.01 -1.55 -15.28
N LEU A 554 21.27 -0.59 -15.82
CA LEU A 554 21.61 0.09 -17.07
C LEU A 554 22.99 0.76 -16.99
N GLU A 555 23.28 1.42 -15.86
CA GLU A 555 24.60 2.01 -15.59
C GLU A 555 25.71 0.94 -15.51
N ALA A 556 25.47 -0.16 -14.77
CA ALA A 556 26.41 -1.26 -14.65
C ALA A 556 26.66 -1.99 -15.98
N ALA A 557 25.65 -2.03 -16.85
CA ALA A 557 25.72 -2.63 -18.17
C ALA A 557 26.26 -1.68 -19.24
N ASP A 558 26.62 -0.43 -18.90
CA ASP A 558 26.98 0.63 -19.85
C ASP A 558 25.97 0.70 -21.02
N SER A 559 24.67 0.71 -20.67
CA SER A 559 23.58 0.71 -21.63
C SER A 559 23.24 2.13 -22.09
N PRO A 560 23.10 2.37 -23.41
CA PRO A 560 22.69 3.67 -23.92
C PRO A 560 21.18 3.94 -23.76
N ALA A 561 20.40 2.97 -23.27
CA ALA A 561 18.97 3.11 -23.08
C ALA A 561 18.65 4.14 -21.99
N ALA A 562 17.60 4.93 -22.21
CA ALA A 562 17.14 5.88 -21.20
C ALA A 562 16.64 5.15 -19.92
N PRO A 563 16.99 5.64 -18.73
CA PRO A 563 16.52 5.03 -17.48
C PRO A 563 14.98 5.14 -17.37
N PRO A 564 14.35 4.24 -16.60
CA PRO A 564 12.93 4.39 -16.24
C PRO A 564 12.66 5.69 -15.51
N ALA A 565 11.47 6.26 -15.66
CA ALA A 565 11.06 7.42 -14.89
C ALA A 565 10.96 7.06 -13.40
N LEU A 566 11.60 7.84 -12.55
CA LEU A 566 11.45 7.81 -11.09
C LEU A 566 10.70 9.06 -10.65
N TYR A 567 9.53 8.87 -10.10
CA TYR A 567 8.68 9.94 -9.61
C TYR A 567 9.00 10.24 -8.14
N ARG A 568 8.92 11.52 -7.77
CA ARG A 568 9.07 11.95 -6.38
C ARG A 568 7.70 12.30 -5.80
N LEU A 569 7.52 12.06 -4.51
CA LEU A 569 6.38 12.59 -3.79
C LEU A 569 6.41 14.12 -3.83
N TYR A 570 5.23 14.70 -3.99
CA TYR A 570 5.11 16.16 -4.04
C TYR A 570 5.48 16.79 -2.70
N GLU A 571 6.30 17.82 -2.78
CA GLU A 571 6.65 18.68 -1.65
C GLU A 571 6.43 20.15 -2.06
N PRO A 572 5.51 20.89 -1.40
CA PRO A 572 5.26 22.27 -1.71
C PRO A 572 6.51 23.14 -1.56
N ALA A 573 6.81 23.96 -2.58
CA ALA A 573 7.93 24.89 -2.54
C ALA A 573 7.74 25.98 -1.47
N GLU A 574 6.49 26.29 -1.14
CA GLU A 574 6.11 27.27 -0.11
C GLU A 574 6.58 26.86 1.30
N LEU A 575 6.74 25.55 1.56
CA LEU A 575 7.25 25.05 2.84
C LEU A 575 8.78 24.95 2.87
N GLU A 576 9.46 25.14 1.75
CA GLU A 576 10.92 25.03 1.67
C GLU A 576 11.66 26.01 2.61
N PRO A 577 11.24 27.29 2.79
CA PRO A 577 11.88 28.17 3.78
C PRO A 577 11.81 27.63 5.20
N ALA A 578 10.68 27.04 5.60
CA ALA A 578 10.53 26.42 6.93
C ALA A 578 11.44 25.21 7.10
N ARG A 579 11.55 24.36 6.06
CA ARG A 579 12.45 23.19 6.06
C ARG A 579 13.93 23.58 6.16
N ARG A 580 14.33 24.67 5.51
CA ARG A 580 15.72 25.19 5.63
C ARG A 580 16.02 25.66 7.04
N ILE A 581 15.12 26.44 7.64
CA ILE A 581 15.24 26.87 9.03
C ILE A 581 15.35 25.62 9.95
N ASP A 582 14.53 24.61 9.70
CA ASP A 582 14.57 23.37 10.48
C ASP A 582 15.89 22.59 10.29
N ALA A 583 16.43 22.54 9.08
CA ALA A 583 17.72 21.92 8.80
C ALA A 583 18.85 22.59 9.62
N ASP A 584 18.88 23.92 9.64
CA ASP A 584 19.89 24.68 10.42
C ASP A 584 19.72 24.43 11.92
N ARG A 585 18.47 24.40 12.42
CA ARG A 585 18.16 24.08 13.82
C ARG A 585 18.60 22.66 14.16
N TYR A 586 18.29 21.68 13.31
CA TYR A 586 18.66 20.28 13.52
C TYR A 586 20.18 20.08 13.59
N ARG A 587 20.94 20.70 12.67
CA ARG A 587 22.42 20.69 12.68
C ARG A 587 22.99 21.35 13.93
N ALA A 588 22.29 22.34 14.49
CA ALA A 588 22.64 22.99 15.75
C ALA A 588 22.20 22.21 17.01
N GLY A 589 21.61 21.02 16.86
CA GLY A 589 21.09 20.22 17.98
C GLY A 589 19.82 20.79 18.62
N LEU A 590 19.13 21.72 17.96
CA LEU A 590 17.93 22.36 18.48
C LEU A 590 16.65 21.61 18.06
N PRO A 591 15.58 21.61 18.89
CA PRO A 591 14.30 21.01 18.54
C PRO A 591 13.66 21.74 17.35
N HIS A 592 12.72 21.08 16.67
CA HIS A 592 11.87 21.75 15.68
C HIS A 592 11.07 22.89 16.34
N LEU A 593 10.78 23.96 15.60
CA LEU A 593 10.05 25.12 16.16
C LEU A 593 8.68 24.77 16.75
N LEU A 594 8.02 23.74 16.21
CA LEU A 594 6.71 23.26 16.67
C LEU A 594 6.80 22.06 17.64
N ASP A 595 8.00 21.61 18.00
CA ASP A 595 8.21 20.54 18.97
C ASP A 595 8.38 21.15 20.38
N VAL A 596 7.26 21.69 20.89
CA VAL A 596 7.14 22.40 22.18
C VAL A 596 6.06 21.76 23.02
#